data_fd6bcbfb51d6010f04c478ffff031ebe
#
_entry.id   fd6bcbfb51d6010f04c478ffff031ebe
#
_cell.length_a   1.000
_cell.length_b   1.000
_cell.length_c   1.000
_cell.angle_alpha   90.00
_cell.angle_beta   90.00
_cell.angle_gamma   90.00
#
_symmetry.space_group_name_H-M   'P 1'
#
loop_
_entity.id
_entity.type
_entity.pdbx_description
1 polymer ?
#
loop_
_entity_poly.entity_id
_entity_poly.type
_entity_poly.pdbx_seq_one_letter_code
_entity_poly.pdbx_strand_id
1 'polypeptide(L)'
;MKKTYLTIFLILCSSVVMANENKAVVATEEMDRVADSNPIRIVTRPEIVGLWGMQIANNKKCIEYYNFKSNNNVVIKSGQEWSSGIYDYQSSQEERSALQALILQVKYDNNEVDCSGYSEDQTGEISQYFVQWKNSSTINFCSNEKAEQCFATLRRILP
;
A
#
# COMPACT_ATOMS: atom_id res chain seq x y z
N MET A 1 42.23 -41.57 12.93
CA MET A 1 42.59 -42.52 11.85
C MET A 1 41.31 -43.13 11.31
N LYS A 2 40.82 -42.71 10.15
CA LYS A 2 39.92 -43.47 9.27
C LYS A 2 39.90 -42.74 7.93
N LYS A 3 40.41 -43.39 6.94
CA LYS A 3 40.52 -42.97 5.54
C LYS A 3 39.18 -43.15 4.86
N THR A 4 38.74 -42.18 4.08
CA THR A 4 37.59 -42.32 3.21
C THR A 4 38.02 -42.13 1.75
N TYR A 5 37.66 -43.08 0.94
CA TYR A 5 38.05 -43.22 -0.46
C TYR A 5 37.23 -42.31 -1.37
N LEU A 6 37.92 -41.62 -2.27
CA LEU A 6 37.38 -40.84 -3.36
C LEU A 6 37.15 -41.76 -4.57
N THR A 7 35.90 -41.93 -4.98
CA THR A 7 35.59 -42.71 -6.19
C THR A 7 35.20 -41.72 -7.30
N ILE A 8 36.09 -41.65 -8.29
CA ILE A 8 35.91 -40.90 -9.53
C ILE A 8 35.14 -41.78 -10.51
N PHE A 9 33.95 -41.33 -10.95
CA PHE A 9 33.20 -41.96 -12.03
C PHE A 9 33.37 -41.14 -13.31
N LEU A 10 34.19 -41.67 -14.24
CA LEU A 10 34.28 -41.17 -15.62
C LEU A 10 33.16 -41.82 -16.43
N ILE A 11 32.26 -41.04 -16.96
CA ILE A 11 31.33 -41.50 -17.98
C ILE A 11 31.71 -40.84 -19.32
N LEU A 12 32.25 -41.68 -20.20
CA LEU A 12 32.38 -41.39 -21.61
C LEU A 12 30.98 -41.50 -22.25
N CYS A 13 30.52 -40.50 -22.94
CA CYS A 13 29.36 -40.61 -23.80
C CYS A 13 29.71 -40.23 -25.22
N SER A 14 29.62 -41.20 -26.09
CA SER A 14 29.93 -41.17 -27.50
C SER A 14 28.98 -40.32 -28.31
N SER A 15 29.51 -39.52 -29.20
CA SER A 15 28.81 -38.75 -30.22
C SER A 15 28.29 -39.67 -31.33
N VAL A 16 26.99 -39.68 -31.54
CA VAL A 16 26.38 -40.20 -32.76
C VAL A 16 25.94 -39.03 -33.64
N VAL A 17 26.65 -38.86 -34.76
CA VAL A 17 26.25 -37.96 -35.84
C VAL A 17 25.27 -38.73 -36.73
N MET A 18 24.02 -38.24 -36.81
CA MET A 18 23.10 -38.64 -37.85
C MET A 18 22.87 -37.44 -38.77
N ALA A 19 23.41 -37.57 -39.97
CA ALA A 19 23.02 -36.75 -41.09
C ALA A 19 21.63 -37.21 -41.55
N ASN A 20 20.66 -36.31 -41.74
CA ASN A 20 19.50 -36.58 -42.51
C ASN A 20 19.10 -35.38 -43.40
N GLU A 21 18.65 -35.76 -44.56
CA GLU A 21 18.54 -35.07 -45.81
C GLU A 21 17.52 -33.93 -45.85
N ASN A 22 17.84 -32.98 -46.73
CA ASN A 22 17.01 -31.89 -47.23
C ASN A 22 15.60 -32.33 -47.64
N LYS A 23 14.59 -31.75 -47.01
CA LYS A 23 13.26 -31.60 -47.62
C LYS A 23 12.86 -30.14 -47.48
N ALA A 24 12.94 -29.41 -48.58
CA ALA A 24 12.42 -28.08 -48.69
C ALA A 24 10.91 -28.11 -48.44
N VAL A 25 10.50 -27.66 -47.28
CA VAL A 25 9.11 -27.33 -47.00
C VAL A 25 9.04 -25.80 -47.11
N VAL A 26 8.22 -25.39 -48.09
CA VAL A 26 7.78 -24.02 -48.25
C VAL A 26 7.06 -23.64 -46.96
N ALA A 27 7.74 -22.90 -46.10
CA ALA A 27 7.15 -22.27 -44.97
C ALA A 27 6.33 -21.09 -45.46
N THR A 28 5.02 -21.26 -45.52
CA THR A 28 4.08 -20.17 -45.41
C THR A 28 4.39 -19.44 -44.12
N GLU A 29 4.94 -18.23 -44.22
CA GLU A 29 5.04 -17.30 -43.12
C GLU A 29 3.63 -16.93 -42.66
N GLU A 30 3.08 -17.74 -41.79
CA GLU A 30 1.98 -17.34 -40.93
C GLU A 30 2.61 -16.34 -39.93
N MET A 31 2.46 -15.06 -40.28
CA MET A 31 2.82 -13.92 -39.49
C MET A 31 1.89 -13.92 -38.29
N ASP A 32 2.26 -14.72 -37.28
CA ASP A 32 1.63 -14.74 -35.98
C ASP A 32 1.81 -13.33 -35.40
N ARG A 33 0.83 -12.47 -35.67
CA ARG A 33 0.69 -11.19 -34.96
C ARG A 33 0.43 -11.55 -33.53
N VAL A 34 1.50 -11.71 -32.76
CA VAL A 34 1.45 -11.57 -31.33
C VAL A 34 0.87 -10.18 -31.08
N ALA A 35 -0.43 -10.12 -30.94
CA ALA A 35 -1.09 -8.96 -30.42
C ALA A 35 -0.43 -8.73 -29.05
N ASP A 36 0.48 -7.77 -29.02
CA ASP A 36 1.04 -7.24 -27.79
C ASP A 36 -0.13 -6.60 -27.03
N SER A 37 -0.93 -7.48 -26.42
CA SER A 37 -1.94 -7.07 -25.47
C SER A 37 -1.17 -6.61 -24.24
N ASN A 38 -0.71 -5.36 -24.32
CA ASN A 38 -0.24 -4.64 -23.16
C ASN A 38 -1.44 -4.49 -22.22
N PRO A 39 -1.67 -5.40 -21.27
CA PRO A 39 -2.82 -5.28 -20.39
C PRO A 39 -2.58 -4.04 -19.58
N ILE A 40 -3.39 -2.99 -19.79
CA ILE A 40 -3.44 -1.86 -18.90
C ILE A 40 -3.74 -2.44 -17.53
N ARG A 41 -2.67 -2.66 -16.76
CA ARG A 41 -2.78 -3.16 -15.40
C ARG A 41 -3.31 -2.00 -14.57
N ILE A 42 -4.63 -1.90 -14.47
CA ILE A 42 -5.26 -0.99 -13.52
C ILE A 42 -4.91 -1.54 -12.13
N VAL A 43 -3.80 -1.06 -11.59
CA VAL A 43 -3.47 -1.27 -10.19
C VAL A 43 -4.39 -0.34 -9.41
N THR A 44 -5.57 -0.84 -9.05
CA THR A 44 -6.43 -0.19 -8.08
C THR A 44 -5.72 -0.29 -6.72
N ARG A 45 -4.77 0.60 -6.48
CA ARG A 45 -4.27 0.80 -5.12
C ARG A 45 -5.41 1.42 -4.34
N PRO A 46 -5.75 0.92 -3.16
CA PRO A 46 -6.63 1.64 -2.26
C PRO A 46 -5.92 2.96 -1.94
N GLU A 47 -6.36 4.04 -2.57
CA GLU A 47 -5.76 5.35 -2.33
C GLU A 47 -6.37 5.94 -1.08
N ILE A 48 -5.50 6.35 -0.14
CA ILE A 48 -5.93 7.12 1.03
C ILE A 48 -6.37 8.54 0.64
N VAL A 49 -5.95 9.02 -0.52
CA VAL A 49 -6.33 10.35 -1.07
C VAL A 49 -7.85 10.52 -1.06
N GLY A 50 -8.32 11.68 -0.62
CA GLY A 50 -9.73 12.01 -0.50
C GLY A 50 -10.11 12.57 0.85
N LEU A 51 -11.40 12.89 1.01
CA LEU A 51 -11.96 13.41 2.26
C LEU A 51 -12.58 12.27 3.07
N TRP A 52 -12.13 12.12 4.30
CA TRP A 52 -12.59 11.14 5.26
C TRP A 52 -13.19 11.79 6.49
N GLY A 53 -14.24 11.18 7.04
CA GLY A 53 -14.87 11.62 8.28
C GLY A 53 -14.79 10.55 9.35
N MET A 54 -14.43 10.97 10.55
CA MET A 54 -14.37 10.17 11.77
C MET A 54 -15.36 10.71 12.80
N GLN A 55 -16.23 9.85 13.30
CA GLN A 55 -17.13 10.23 14.38
C GLN A 55 -16.42 10.07 15.72
N ILE A 56 -16.41 11.10 16.55
CA ILE A 56 -15.79 11.07 17.87
C ILE A 56 -16.67 10.28 18.84
N ALA A 57 -16.07 9.34 19.55
CA ALA A 57 -16.79 8.39 20.41
C ALA A 57 -17.66 9.09 21.47
N ASN A 58 -17.14 10.13 22.12
CA ASN A 58 -17.80 10.88 23.19
C ASN A 58 -18.64 12.06 22.69
N ASN A 59 -18.55 12.41 21.42
CA ASN A 59 -19.27 13.51 20.79
C ASN A 59 -19.79 13.13 19.40
N LYS A 60 -20.82 12.29 19.36
CA LYS A 60 -21.38 11.75 18.11
C LYS A 60 -21.93 12.82 17.14
N LYS A 61 -22.09 14.07 17.60
CA LYS A 61 -22.54 15.18 16.77
C LYS A 61 -21.37 15.86 16.06
N CYS A 62 -20.14 15.66 16.54
CA CYS A 62 -18.95 16.21 15.91
C CYS A 62 -18.29 15.15 15.04
N ILE A 63 -17.89 15.56 13.84
CA ILE A 63 -17.15 14.74 12.90
C ILE A 63 -15.80 15.42 12.68
N GLU A 64 -14.75 14.66 12.86
CA GLU A 64 -13.41 15.07 12.51
C GLU A 64 -13.12 14.66 11.07
N TYR A 65 -12.56 15.56 10.29
CA TYR A 65 -12.31 15.37 8.87
C TYR A 65 -10.82 15.32 8.56
N TYR A 66 -10.42 14.35 7.76
CA TYR A 66 -9.08 14.20 7.21
C TYR A 66 -9.15 14.36 5.70
N ASN A 67 -8.53 15.38 5.16
CA ASN A 67 -8.43 15.61 3.72
C ASN A 67 -7.00 15.29 3.24
N PHE A 68 -6.78 14.08 2.78
CA PHE A 68 -5.52 13.65 2.20
C PHE A 68 -5.45 14.06 0.74
N LYS A 69 -4.49 14.90 0.39
CA LYS A 69 -4.29 15.40 -0.97
C LYS A 69 -3.22 14.59 -1.70
N SER A 70 -3.30 14.52 -3.02
CA SER A 70 -2.37 13.76 -3.87
C SER A 70 -0.90 14.22 -3.80
N ASN A 71 -0.67 15.43 -3.32
CA ASN A 71 0.67 16.01 -3.12
C ASN A 71 1.24 15.78 -1.72
N ASN A 72 0.79 14.74 -1.01
CA ASN A 72 1.20 14.37 0.34
C ASN A 72 0.90 15.42 1.43
N ASN A 73 0.04 16.40 1.14
CA ASN A 73 -0.48 17.31 2.16
C ASN A 73 -1.76 16.75 2.76
N VAL A 74 -1.96 17.05 4.04
CA VAL A 74 -3.19 16.74 4.76
C VAL A 74 -3.74 17.99 5.42
N VAL A 75 -5.05 18.11 5.46
CA VAL A 75 -5.77 19.08 6.30
C VAL A 75 -6.71 18.31 7.20
N ILE A 76 -6.62 18.56 8.49
CA ILE A 76 -7.46 17.95 9.52
C ILE A 76 -8.36 19.06 10.07
N LYS A 77 -9.64 18.77 10.26
CA LYS A 77 -10.60 19.66 10.89
C LYS A 77 -11.39 18.94 11.96
N SER A 78 -11.33 19.46 13.18
CA SER A 78 -11.99 18.92 14.37
C SER A 78 -12.68 20.06 15.13
N GLY A 79 -14.01 20.17 15.02
CA GLY A 79 -14.74 21.29 15.64
C GLY A 79 -14.37 22.65 15.04
N GLN A 80 -13.81 23.54 15.86
CA GLN A 80 -13.25 24.84 15.44
C GLN A 80 -11.76 24.74 15.10
N GLU A 81 -11.09 23.71 15.61
CA GLU A 81 -9.70 23.42 15.29
C GLU A 81 -9.55 23.03 13.82
N TRP A 82 -8.49 23.52 13.20
CA TRP A 82 -7.99 22.97 11.97
C TRP A 82 -6.46 22.98 11.97
N SER A 83 -5.90 21.92 11.49
CA SER A 83 -4.46 21.76 11.33
C SER A 83 -4.13 21.35 9.90
N SER A 84 -2.90 21.62 9.49
CA SER A 84 -2.39 21.18 8.20
C SER A 84 -0.97 20.64 8.33
N GLY A 85 -0.64 19.70 7.45
CA GLY A 85 0.65 19.06 7.51
C GLY A 85 0.94 18.23 6.29
N ILE A 86 1.88 17.31 6.46
CA ILE A 86 2.26 16.35 5.44
C ILE A 86 1.98 14.94 5.94
N TYR A 87 1.78 14.04 5.02
CA TYR A 87 1.66 12.62 5.33
C TYR A 87 2.53 11.77 4.40
N ASP A 88 2.94 10.62 4.90
CA ASP A 88 3.52 9.54 4.12
C ASP A 88 2.66 8.28 4.32
N TYR A 89 2.25 7.68 3.21
CA TYR A 89 1.42 6.48 3.22
C TYR A 89 2.17 5.36 2.50
N GLN A 90 2.72 4.46 3.28
CA GLN A 90 3.53 3.35 2.81
C GLN A 90 2.64 2.14 2.56
N SER A 91 2.45 1.80 1.29
CA SER A 91 1.79 0.54 0.94
C SER A 91 2.72 -0.63 1.25
N SER A 92 2.25 -1.60 2.03
CA SER A 92 2.99 -2.85 2.24
C SER A 92 3.22 -3.55 0.90
N GLN A 93 4.47 -3.64 0.46
CA GLN A 93 4.78 -4.29 -0.82
C GLN A 93 5.00 -5.79 -0.71
N GLU A 94 5.28 -6.33 0.46
CA GLU A 94 5.83 -7.68 0.61
C GLU A 94 4.97 -8.69 1.36
N GLU A 95 4.02 -8.29 2.18
CA GLU A 95 3.16 -9.24 2.88
C GLU A 95 1.69 -8.86 2.78
N ARG A 96 0.86 -9.76 2.26
CA ARG A 96 -0.61 -9.58 2.17
C ARG A 96 -1.31 -9.43 3.53
N SER A 97 -0.59 -9.59 4.62
CA SER A 97 -1.10 -9.57 6.00
C SER A 97 -0.71 -8.31 6.79
N ALA A 98 0.29 -7.55 6.36
CA ALA A 98 0.71 -6.36 7.08
C ALA A 98 -0.18 -5.15 6.74
N LEU A 99 -0.59 -4.39 7.77
CA LEU A 99 -1.29 -3.14 7.57
C LEU A 99 -0.34 -2.07 7.02
N GLN A 100 -0.91 -1.16 6.24
CA GLN A 100 -0.18 -0.04 5.66
C GLN A 100 0.09 1.02 6.73
N ALA A 101 1.33 1.52 6.79
CA ALA A 101 1.68 2.59 7.71
C ALA A 101 1.29 3.96 7.12
N LEU A 102 0.69 4.80 7.96
CA LEU A 102 0.39 6.20 7.70
C LEU A 102 1.12 7.04 8.74
N ILE A 103 2.02 7.87 8.30
CA ILE A 103 2.74 8.82 9.13
C ILE A 103 2.18 10.21 8.84
N LEU A 104 1.79 10.94 9.88
CA LEU A 104 1.32 12.32 9.80
C LEU A 104 2.29 13.23 10.53
N GLN A 105 2.61 14.39 9.96
CA GLN A 105 3.31 15.45 10.66
C GLN A 105 2.53 16.76 10.54
N VAL A 106 2.10 17.30 11.65
CA VAL A 106 1.45 18.62 11.74
C VAL A 106 2.49 19.70 11.52
N LYS A 107 2.23 20.60 10.58
CA LYS A 107 3.10 21.77 10.28
C LYS A 107 2.50 23.07 10.76
N TYR A 108 1.20 23.14 10.90
CA TYR A 108 0.46 24.28 11.40
C TYR A 108 -0.79 23.81 12.13
N ASP A 109 -1.10 24.46 13.23
CA ASP A 109 -2.32 24.28 14.00
C ASP A 109 -2.87 25.67 14.37
N ASN A 110 -4.20 25.85 14.34
CA ASN A 110 -4.82 27.13 14.76
C ASN A 110 -5.12 27.20 16.26
N ASN A 111 -4.85 26.13 17.00
CA ASN A 111 -5.02 26.04 18.45
C ASN A 111 -6.43 26.41 18.95
N GLU A 112 -7.46 26.11 18.15
CA GLU A 112 -8.85 26.28 18.52
C GLU A 112 -9.42 25.01 19.17
N VAL A 113 -10.66 25.09 19.66
CA VAL A 113 -11.29 23.95 20.35
C VAL A 113 -11.68 22.86 19.36
N ASP A 114 -11.20 21.63 19.62
CA ASP A 114 -11.47 20.43 18.87
C ASP A 114 -12.86 19.80 19.16
N CYS A 115 -13.18 18.68 18.52
CA CYS A 115 -14.39 17.91 18.76
C CYS A 115 -14.47 17.29 20.16
N SER A 116 -13.35 17.13 20.83
CA SER A 116 -13.24 16.60 22.20
C SER A 116 -13.36 17.68 23.27
N GLY A 117 -13.34 18.96 22.86
CA GLY A 117 -13.43 20.12 23.74
C GLY A 117 -12.08 20.61 24.26
N TYR A 118 -10.98 20.15 23.67
CA TYR A 118 -9.61 20.56 24.00
C TYR A 118 -9.09 21.58 22.99
N SER A 119 -8.15 22.37 23.42
CA SER A 119 -7.39 23.32 22.61
C SER A 119 -5.92 23.12 22.95
N GLU A 120 -5.19 22.48 22.04
CA GLU A 120 -3.79 22.14 22.21
C GLU A 120 -3.05 22.34 20.88
N ASP A 121 -1.92 23.06 20.93
CA ASP A 121 -1.10 23.28 19.73
C ASP A 121 -0.31 22.01 19.39
N GLN A 122 -0.73 21.36 18.32
CA GLN A 122 -0.12 20.12 17.81
C GLN A 122 1.00 20.39 16.79
N THR A 123 1.41 21.64 16.57
CA THR A 123 2.46 22.01 15.61
C THR A 123 3.76 21.26 15.89
N GLY A 124 4.25 20.50 14.91
CA GLY A 124 5.45 19.69 15.00
C GLY A 124 5.20 18.24 15.43
N GLU A 125 4.00 17.90 15.87
CA GLU A 125 3.66 16.54 16.26
C GLU A 125 3.77 15.58 15.07
N ILE A 126 4.28 14.36 15.36
CA ILE A 126 4.38 13.27 14.41
C ILE A 126 3.61 12.09 14.99
N SER A 127 2.60 11.65 14.25
CA SER A 127 1.76 10.51 14.61
C SER A 127 1.92 9.40 13.59
N GLN A 128 1.98 8.15 14.06
CA GLN A 128 2.01 6.97 13.20
C GLN A 128 0.78 6.12 13.46
N TYR A 129 0.10 5.76 12.38
CA TYR A 129 -1.05 4.88 12.38
C TYR A 129 -0.84 3.72 11.41
N PHE A 130 -1.53 2.60 11.66
CA PHE A 130 -1.64 1.51 10.72
C PHE A 130 -3.05 1.48 10.16
N VAL A 131 -3.17 1.44 8.83
CA VAL A 131 -4.46 1.57 8.14
C VAL A 131 -5.00 0.20 7.77
N GLN A 132 -6.11 -0.19 8.38
CA GLN A 132 -6.86 -1.37 8.01
C GLN A 132 -8.00 -0.99 7.04
N TRP A 133 -7.91 -1.42 5.79
CA TRP A 133 -9.00 -1.28 4.84
C TRP A 133 -10.11 -2.29 5.12
N LYS A 134 -11.31 -1.80 5.42
CA LYS A 134 -12.52 -2.64 5.52
C LYS A 134 -13.19 -2.80 4.16
N ASN A 135 -13.17 -1.74 3.35
CA ASN A 135 -13.64 -1.68 1.97
C ASN A 135 -13.12 -0.36 1.34
N SER A 136 -13.48 -0.06 0.09
CA SER A 136 -13.03 1.16 -0.63
C SER A 136 -13.47 2.48 0.01
N SER A 137 -14.45 2.46 0.91
CA SER A 137 -15.01 3.66 1.56
C SER A 137 -14.89 3.66 3.08
N THR A 138 -14.22 2.68 3.68
CA THR A 138 -14.10 2.57 5.13
C THR A 138 -12.73 2.04 5.52
N ILE A 139 -12.03 2.79 6.37
CA ILE A 139 -10.74 2.41 6.96
C ILE A 139 -10.80 2.49 8.48
N ASN A 140 -9.95 1.71 9.14
CA ASN A 140 -9.68 1.87 10.57
C ASN A 140 -8.24 2.37 10.75
N PHE A 141 -8.05 3.26 11.72
CA PHE A 141 -6.73 3.57 12.27
C PHE A 141 -6.44 2.66 13.46
N CYS A 142 -5.30 1.99 13.41
CA CYS A 142 -4.86 1.04 14.42
C CYS A 142 -3.49 1.45 14.96
N SER A 143 -3.21 1.10 16.23
CA SER A 143 -1.94 1.39 16.88
C SER A 143 -0.82 0.40 16.53
N ASN A 144 -1.17 -0.74 15.92
CA ASN A 144 -0.20 -1.76 15.52
C ASN A 144 -0.52 -2.36 14.15
N GLU A 145 0.49 -2.95 13.53
CA GLU A 145 0.43 -3.56 12.20
C GLU A 145 -0.46 -4.81 12.10
N LYS A 146 -0.82 -5.42 13.23
CA LYS A 146 -1.64 -6.64 13.28
C LYS A 146 -3.15 -6.36 13.36
N ALA A 147 -3.55 -5.09 13.41
CA ALA A 147 -4.94 -4.66 13.60
C ALA A 147 -5.60 -5.14 14.91
N GLU A 148 -4.80 -5.44 15.91
CA GLU A 148 -5.32 -5.90 17.21
C GLU A 148 -5.97 -4.77 18.02
N GLN A 149 -5.53 -3.53 17.80
CA GLN A 149 -5.97 -2.33 18.51
C GLN A 149 -6.30 -1.22 17.52
N CYS A 150 -7.49 -1.26 16.95
CA CYS A 150 -8.01 -0.19 16.12
C CYS A 150 -8.92 0.70 16.96
N PHE A 151 -8.63 2.00 16.97
CA PHE A 151 -9.27 2.98 17.86
C PHE A 151 -10.20 3.95 17.12
N ALA A 152 -10.07 4.07 15.78
CA ALA A 152 -10.88 4.97 14.99
C ALA A 152 -11.34 4.31 13.70
N THR A 153 -12.57 4.66 13.27
CA THR A 153 -13.12 4.25 11.97
C THR A 153 -13.44 5.50 11.16
N LEU A 154 -12.84 5.59 9.99
CA LEU A 154 -13.04 6.68 9.07
C LEU A 154 -13.88 6.21 7.88
N ARG A 155 -14.81 7.05 7.44
CA ARG A 155 -15.61 6.82 6.26
C ARG A 155 -15.28 7.85 5.20
N ARG A 156 -15.14 7.41 3.96
CA ARG A 156 -14.91 8.30 2.82
C ARG A 156 -16.14 9.16 2.58
N ILE A 157 -15.94 10.47 2.57
CA ILE A 157 -17.00 11.47 2.30
C ILE A 157 -16.95 11.85 0.82
N LEU A 158 -15.75 12.12 0.32
CA LEU A 158 -15.49 12.43 -1.09
C LEU A 158 -14.22 11.68 -1.55
N PRO A 159 -14.18 11.26 -2.82
CA PRO A 159 -13.00 10.65 -3.42
C PRO A 159 -11.80 11.59 -3.55
#